data_ffd819db466cf4a631a8311f2b8a0e77
#
_entry.id   ffd819db466cf4a631a8311f2b8a0e77
#
_cell.length_a   1.000
_cell.length_b   1.000
_cell.length_c   1.000
_cell.angle_alpha   90.00
_cell.angle_beta   90.00
_cell.angle_gamma   90.00
#
_symmetry.space_group_name_H-M   'P 1'
#
loop_
_entity.id
_entity.type
_entity.pdbx_description
1 polymer ?
#
loop_
_entity_poly.entity_id
_entity_poly.type
_entity_poly.pdbx_seq_one_letter_code
_entity_poly.pdbx_strand_id
1 'polypeptide(L)'
;MGKKGIGMKESPQQLKDMGLYHDSASGATATKDEMFLKLWLRKEHKMRFPMAARPWAGISVQHGANLALGLQDYNEIIGQQEGMSIAEATRHMMAKYDEYKPRDWDDGKDAEEFDAFREVLPEMMANSIAGVKEFFQGANAIAGEHQRWLDEPRSEVPIMLYQDFSGGGTQIDLKCSLPLRNPIKKDGTRTWRTPKPKTEPTWMQVIQQSVYWKATGETPALLFVTGAGFHIATPENCDALSEESLNRAYNEAVQSWVITQNLLKAANGSWRTLFGLVQPDMTEIARRHGPSIVTLAKQAWSI
;
A
#
# COMPACT_ATOMS: atom_id res chain seq x y z
N MET A 1 19.21 1.23 -6.59
CA MET A 1 19.70 1.35 -5.20
C MET A 1 19.67 2.82 -4.84
N GLY A 2 18.62 3.29 -4.16
CA GLY A 2 18.52 4.68 -3.69
C GLY A 2 19.66 4.99 -2.73
N LYS A 3 20.32 6.11 -2.95
CA LYS A 3 21.36 6.62 -2.06
C LYS A 3 20.73 6.82 -0.67
N LYS A 4 21.23 6.09 0.35
CA LYS A 4 20.92 6.42 1.75
C LYS A 4 21.29 7.88 1.98
N GLY A 5 20.34 8.69 2.44
CA GLY A 5 20.62 10.07 2.87
C GLY A 5 21.74 10.05 3.93
N ILE A 6 22.64 11.01 3.83
CA ILE A 6 23.74 11.17 4.79
C ILE A 6 23.09 11.41 6.17
N GLY A 7 23.33 10.50 7.11
CA GLY A 7 22.89 10.63 8.51
C GLY A 7 21.74 9.72 8.97
N MET A 8 21.22 8.83 8.11
CA MET A 8 20.17 7.90 8.55
C MET A 8 20.73 6.82 9.47
N LYS A 9 20.04 6.54 10.60
CA LYS A 9 20.42 5.47 11.51
C LYS A 9 20.43 4.11 10.83
N GLU A 10 21.33 3.26 11.25
CA GLU A 10 21.34 1.87 10.84
C GLU A 10 20.49 1.02 11.80
N SER A 11 19.78 0.06 11.23
CA SER A 11 19.04 -0.92 12.01
C SER A 11 20.00 -1.78 12.84
N PRO A 12 19.69 -2.04 14.12
CA PRO A 12 20.47 -2.95 14.95
C PRO A 12 20.65 -4.32 14.31
N GLN A 13 21.80 -4.95 14.50
CA GLN A 13 22.11 -6.25 13.88
C GLN A 13 21.09 -7.31 14.27
N GLN A 14 20.66 -7.36 15.53
CA GLN A 14 19.66 -8.28 16.04
C GLN A 14 18.33 -8.21 15.27
N LEU A 15 17.88 -7.00 14.87
CA LEU A 15 16.68 -6.82 14.06
C LEU A 15 16.91 -7.21 12.59
N LYS A 16 18.11 -6.90 12.03
CA LYS A 16 18.52 -7.34 10.69
C LYS A 16 18.57 -8.87 10.59
N ASP A 17 19.00 -9.53 11.63
CA ASP A 17 19.06 -11.00 11.70
C ASP A 17 17.67 -11.64 11.64
N MET A 18 16.66 -10.93 12.15
CA MET A 18 15.24 -11.31 12.04
C MET A 18 14.58 -10.74 10.77
N GLY A 19 15.32 -10.16 9.84
CA GLY A 19 14.82 -9.66 8.56
C GLY A 19 14.22 -8.26 8.58
N LEU A 20 14.27 -7.55 9.71
CA LEU A 20 13.77 -6.18 9.83
C LEU A 20 14.90 -5.16 9.57
N TYR A 21 14.96 -4.63 8.35
CA TYR A 21 15.95 -3.63 7.92
C TYR A 21 15.40 -2.20 8.00
N HIS A 22 14.13 -2.05 7.89
CA HIS A 22 13.35 -0.80 7.98
C HIS A 22 11.89 -1.13 8.28
N ASP A 23 11.19 -0.20 8.85
CA ASP A 23 9.73 -0.23 8.93
C ASP A 23 9.08 0.58 7.79
N SER A 24 7.76 0.59 7.73
CA SER A 24 7.01 1.34 6.72
C SER A 24 5.65 1.79 7.26
N ALA A 25 5.02 2.74 6.59
CA ALA A 25 3.67 3.17 6.93
C ALA A 25 2.67 2.00 6.90
N SER A 26 2.76 1.12 5.89
CA SER A 26 1.94 -0.10 5.82
C SER A 26 2.30 -1.14 6.88
N GLY A 27 3.55 -1.19 7.34
CA GLY A 27 4.00 -2.04 8.44
C GLY A 27 3.36 -1.66 9.78
N ALA A 28 3.10 -0.38 10.00
CA ALA A 28 2.42 0.10 11.20
C ALA A 28 0.98 -0.45 11.34
N THR A 29 0.32 -0.69 10.21
CA THR A 29 -1.08 -1.16 10.16
C THR A 29 -1.23 -2.67 10.05
N ALA A 30 -0.14 -3.41 9.85
CA ALA A 30 -0.15 -4.87 9.80
C ALA A 30 -0.38 -5.46 11.20
N THR A 31 -1.13 -6.56 11.28
CA THR A 31 -1.21 -7.36 12.51
C THR A 31 0.14 -7.99 12.82
N LYS A 32 0.43 -8.28 14.08
CA LYS A 32 1.76 -8.79 14.47
C LYS A 32 2.03 -10.18 13.91
N ASP A 33 1.03 -11.04 13.88
CA ASP A 33 1.12 -12.37 13.28
C ASP A 33 1.43 -12.29 11.78
N GLU A 34 0.72 -11.44 11.01
CA GLU A 34 0.98 -11.24 9.59
C GLU A 34 2.38 -10.64 9.35
N MET A 35 2.78 -9.65 10.16
CA MET A 35 4.10 -9.04 10.06
C MET A 35 5.21 -10.06 10.29
N PHE A 36 5.11 -10.87 11.35
CA PHE A 36 6.13 -11.87 11.67
C PHE A 36 6.15 -13.02 10.66
N LEU A 37 5.00 -13.47 10.21
CA LEU A 37 4.92 -14.45 9.13
C LEU A 37 5.61 -13.92 7.85
N LYS A 38 5.38 -12.67 7.50
CA LYS A 38 6.03 -12.01 6.35
C LYS A 38 7.55 -11.94 6.49
N LEU A 39 8.06 -11.59 7.67
CA LEU A 39 9.50 -11.53 7.93
C LEU A 39 10.11 -12.94 7.85
N TRP A 40 9.48 -13.93 8.45
CA TRP A 40 9.91 -15.33 8.44
C TRP A 40 9.93 -15.92 7.02
N LEU A 41 8.87 -15.74 6.25
CA LEU A 41 8.81 -16.21 4.87
C LEU A 41 9.92 -15.59 4.01
N ARG A 42 10.19 -14.29 4.19
CA ARG A 42 11.29 -13.64 3.46
C ARG A 42 12.66 -14.16 3.88
N LYS A 43 12.88 -14.34 5.17
CA LYS A 43 14.18 -14.71 5.72
C LYS A 43 14.49 -16.19 5.47
N GLU A 44 13.58 -17.09 5.85
CA GLU A 44 13.80 -18.53 5.83
C GLU A 44 13.44 -19.18 4.50
N HIS A 45 12.35 -18.72 3.86
CA HIS A 45 11.86 -19.34 2.63
C HIS A 45 12.16 -18.54 1.36
N LYS A 46 12.75 -17.33 1.48
CA LYS A 46 12.99 -16.42 0.34
C LYS A 46 11.71 -16.10 -0.44
N MET A 47 10.59 -16.15 0.23
CA MET A 47 9.25 -15.93 -0.33
C MET A 47 8.67 -14.58 0.07
N ARG A 48 7.80 -14.06 -0.78
CA ARG A 48 6.92 -12.93 -0.47
C ARG A 48 5.47 -13.44 -0.47
N PHE A 49 4.59 -12.76 0.26
CA PHE A 49 3.16 -13.00 0.09
C PHE A 49 2.78 -12.80 -1.38
N PRO A 50 2.01 -13.74 -1.97
CA PRO A 50 1.50 -13.54 -3.31
C PRO A 50 0.57 -12.34 -3.33
N MET A 51 0.73 -11.48 -4.33
CA MET A 51 -0.13 -10.33 -4.54
C MET A 51 -1.49 -10.80 -5.07
N ALA A 52 -2.58 -10.16 -4.66
CA ALA A 52 -3.92 -10.42 -5.18
C ALA A 52 -4.23 -9.51 -6.38
N ALA A 53 -5.26 -9.86 -7.16
CA ALA A 53 -5.72 -9.06 -8.30
C ALA A 53 -6.06 -7.61 -7.91
N ARG A 54 -6.67 -7.38 -6.71
CA ARG A 54 -7.02 -6.03 -6.24
C ARG A 54 -5.84 -5.08 -6.09
N PRO A 55 -4.82 -5.36 -5.28
CA PRO A 55 -3.66 -4.47 -5.19
C PRO A 55 -2.92 -4.35 -6.53
N TRP A 56 -2.87 -5.41 -7.34
CA TRP A 56 -2.26 -5.36 -8.67
C TRP A 56 -2.97 -4.40 -9.61
N ALA A 57 -4.31 -4.40 -9.60
CA ALA A 57 -5.10 -3.45 -10.36
C ALA A 57 -4.80 -1.99 -9.97
N GLY A 58 -4.70 -1.70 -8.66
CA GLY A 58 -4.32 -0.37 -8.16
C GLY A 58 -2.93 0.07 -8.64
N ILE A 59 -1.94 -0.83 -8.57
CA ILE A 59 -0.57 -0.58 -9.09
C ILE A 59 -0.60 -0.30 -10.60
N SER A 60 -1.40 -1.04 -11.36
CA SER A 60 -1.52 -0.86 -12.81
C SER A 60 -2.15 0.49 -13.16
N VAL A 61 -3.23 0.89 -12.45
CA VAL A 61 -3.86 2.21 -12.61
C VAL A 61 -2.87 3.33 -12.31
N GLN A 62 -2.12 3.23 -11.21
CA GLN A 62 -1.11 4.22 -10.86
C GLN A 62 0.00 4.30 -11.91
N HIS A 63 0.49 3.17 -12.40
CA HIS A 63 1.46 3.12 -13.48
C HIS A 63 0.99 3.86 -14.74
N GLY A 64 -0.24 3.59 -15.19
CA GLY A 64 -0.83 4.30 -16.32
C GLY A 64 -1.00 5.80 -16.09
N ALA A 65 -1.46 6.19 -14.88
CA ALA A 65 -1.60 7.58 -14.50
C ALA A 65 -0.24 8.32 -14.51
N ASN A 66 0.83 7.69 -13.99
CA ASN A 66 2.17 8.25 -14.01
C ASN A 66 2.66 8.51 -15.44
N LEU A 67 2.47 7.55 -16.35
CA LEU A 67 2.85 7.69 -17.75
C LEU A 67 2.08 8.84 -18.44
N ALA A 68 0.77 8.93 -18.23
CA ALA A 68 -0.06 9.98 -18.81
C ALA A 68 0.25 11.38 -18.24
N LEU A 69 0.73 11.45 -16.98
CA LEU A 69 1.14 12.70 -16.34
C LEU A 69 2.60 13.06 -16.64
N GLY A 70 3.34 12.23 -17.37
CA GLY A 70 4.77 12.45 -17.64
C GLY A 70 5.66 12.27 -16.42
N LEU A 71 5.20 11.53 -15.42
CA LEU A 71 5.95 11.26 -14.19
C LEU A 71 6.79 9.99 -14.41
N GLN A 72 8.06 10.17 -14.69
CA GLN A 72 9.00 9.07 -14.86
C GLN A 72 9.93 8.99 -13.66
N ASP A 73 10.11 7.74 -13.20
CA ASP A 73 11.09 7.29 -12.22
C ASP A 73 11.04 7.80 -10.77
N TYR A 74 11.10 6.80 -9.92
CA TYR A 74 10.99 6.71 -8.47
C TYR A 74 11.94 7.61 -7.64
N ASN A 75 12.82 8.43 -8.21
CA ASN A 75 13.89 9.08 -7.46
C ASN A 75 14.30 10.49 -7.94
N GLU A 76 13.68 11.05 -8.96
CA GLU A 76 14.04 12.39 -9.42
C GLU A 76 12.81 13.29 -9.55
N ILE A 77 12.90 14.48 -8.95
CA ILE A 77 12.00 15.59 -9.25
C ILE A 77 12.37 16.04 -10.67
N ILE A 78 11.78 15.41 -11.65
CA ILE A 78 11.89 15.85 -13.03
C ILE A 78 10.71 16.78 -13.25
N GLY A 79 10.99 18.00 -13.70
CA GLY A 79 9.95 18.89 -14.20
C GLY A 79 9.10 18.16 -15.23
N GLN A 80 7.80 18.47 -15.30
CA GLN A 80 6.83 17.80 -16.15
C GLN A 80 7.43 17.54 -17.56
N GLN A 81 7.73 16.28 -17.83
CA GLN A 81 7.92 15.81 -19.18
C GLN A 81 6.55 15.76 -19.86
N GLU A 82 6.50 15.91 -21.16
CA GLU A 82 5.28 15.72 -21.91
C GLU A 82 4.79 14.27 -21.68
N GLY A 83 3.63 14.12 -21.05
CA GLY A 83 3.06 12.81 -20.73
C GLY A 83 2.62 12.07 -22.00
N MET A 84 2.49 10.77 -21.91
CA MET A 84 1.90 9.97 -22.97
C MET A 84 0.44 10.37 -23.21
N SER A 85 -0.05 10.17 -24.44
CA SER A 85 -1.49 10.26 -24.69
C SER A 85 -2.25 9.26 -23.81
N ILE A 86 -3.49 9.58 -23.44
CA ILE A 86 -4.31 8.69 -22.61
C ILE A 86 -4.45 7.29 -23.25
N ALA A 87 -4.63 7.23 -24.57
CA ALA A 87 -4.73 5.97 -25.30
C ALA A 87 -3.44 5.12 -25.20
N GLU A 88 -2.30 5.76 -25.21
CA GLU A 88 -0.99 5.12 -25.08
C GLU A 88 -0.73 4.63 -23.65
N ALA A 89 -0.96 5.49 -22.68
CA ALA A 89 -0.87 5.16 -21.26
C ALA A 89 -1.84 4.01 -20.89
N THR A 90 -3.06 4.00 -21.48
CA THR A 90 -4.02 2.89 -21.31
C THR A 90 -3.44 1.57 -21.81
N ARG A 91 -2.80 1.57 -22.99
CA ARG A 91 -2.18 0.34 -23.53
C ARG A 91 -1.06 -0.17 -22.60
N HIS A 92 -0.21 0.71 -22.09
CA HIS A 92 0.84 0.35 -21.14
C HIS A 92 0.27 -0.15 -19.80
N MET A 93 -0.74 0.53 -19.27
CA MET A 93 -1.44 0.08 -18.07
C MET A 93 -2.03 -1.32 -18.24
N MET A 94 -2.71 -1.57 -19.36
CA MET A 94 -3.31 -2.89 -19.64
C MET A 94 -2.24 -3.97 -19.83
N ALA A 95 -1.15 -3.66 -20.53
CA ALA A 95 -0.01 -4.57 -20.66
C ALA A 95 0.59 -4.91 -19.28
N LYS A 96 0.74 -3.90 -18.40
CA LYS A 96 1.17 -4.10 -17.01
C LYS A 96 0.19 -4.96 -16.23
N TYR A 97 -1.11 -4.73 -16.39
CA TYR A 97 -2.14 -5.53 -15.74
C TYR A 97 -2.08 -6.99 -16.16
N ASP A 98 -1.86 -7.27 -17.44
CA ASP A 98 -1.78 -8.61 -18.03
C ASP A 98 -0.52 -9.41 -17.62
N GLU A 99 0.47 -8.77 -16.99
CA GLU A 99 1.59 -9.50 -16.36
C GLU A 99 1.15 -10.33 -15.15
N TYR A 100 -0.02 -10.02 -14.57
CA TYR A 100 -0.54 -10.73 -13.41
C TYR A 100 -0.99 -12.14 -13.77
N LYS A 101 -0.66 -13.07 -12.88
CA LYS A 101 -1.18 -14.45 -12.94
C LYS A 101 -2.11 -14.66 -11.75
N PRO A 102 -3.42 -14.81 -12.00
CA PRO A 102 -4.37 -15.09 -10.94
C PRO A 102 -3.94 -16.31 -10.12
N ARG A 103 -4.18 -16.23 -8.83
CA ARG A 103 -3.92 -17.34 -7.90
C ARG A 103 -5.08 -18.33 -7.97
N ASP A 104 -4.78 -19.60 -7.81
CA ASP A 104 -5.73 -20.71 -7.93
C ASP A 104 -6.25 -21.24 -6.57
N TRP A 105 -5.91 -20.56 -5.47
CA TRP A 105 -6.17 -21.08 -4.13
C TRP A 105 -7.51 -20.64 -3.51
N ASP A 106 -8.28 -19.79 -4.15
CA ASP A 106 -9.51 -19.20 -3.60
C ASP A 106 -10.77 -19.49 -4.42
N ASP A 107 -10.91 -20.71 -4.89
CA ASP A 107 -12.05 -21.18 -5.70
C ASP A 107 -12.29 -20.35 -6.96
N GLY A 108 -11.22 -19.90 -7.59
CA GLY A 108 -11.27 -19.07 -8.79
C GLY A 108 -11.63 -17.60 -8.55
N LYS A 109 -11.82 -17.18 -7.30
CA LYS A 109 -12.19 -15.80 -6.97
C LYS A 109 -11.21 -14.78 -7.51
N ASP A 110 -9.92 -15.03 -7.39
CA ASP A 110 -8.87 -14.12 -7.83
C ASP A 110 -8.86 -13.95 -9.35
N ALA A 111 -9.16 -15.04 -10.10
CA ALA A 111 -9.32 -15.01 -11.55
C ALA A 111 -10.60 -14.23 -11.95
N GLU A 112 -11.73 -14.49 -11.30
CA GLU A 112 -12.97 -13.75 -11.56
C GLU A 112 -12.81 -12.24 -11.24
N GLU A 113 -12.09 -11.90 -10.18
CA GLU A 113 -11.76 -10.51 -9.83
C GLU A 113 -10.84 -9.89 -10.89
N PHE A 114 -9.84 -10.62 -11.36
CA PHE A 114 -8.95 -10.16 -12.41
C PHE A 114 -9.71 -9.83 -13.70
N ASP A 115 -10.60 -10.70 -14.16
CA ASP A 115 -11.40 -10.46 -15.36
C ASP A 115 -12.36 -9.27 -15.18
N ALA A 116 -13.07 -9.21 -14.05
CA ALA A 116 -14.02 -8.14 -13.79
C ALA A 116 -13.38 -6.75 -13.61
N PHE A 117 -12.16 -6.70 -13.07
CA PHE A 117 -11.49 -5.41 -12.89
C PHE A 117 -10.96 -4.86 -14.20
N ARG A 118 -10.55 -5.72 -15.11
CA ARG A 118 -10.03 -5.35 -16.43
C ARG A 118 -10.92 -4.33 -17.16
N GLU A 119 -12.25 -4.51 -17.07
CA GLU A 119 -13.19 -3.66 -17.78
C GLU A 119 -13.23 -2.21 -17.28
N VAL A 120 -12.92 -1.97 -16.01
CA VAL A 120 -13.05 -0.65 -15.37
C VAL A 120 -11.72 0.10 -15.24
N LEU A 121 -10.59 -0.55 -15.48
CA LEU A 121 -9.27 0.07 -15.29
C LEU A 121 -9.05 1.33 -16.16
N PRO A 122 -9.48 1.39 -17.45
CA PRO A 122 -9.30 2.60 -18.25
C PRO A 122 -10.00 3.82 -17.66
N GLU A 123 -11.25 3.65 -17.18
CA GLU A 123 -12.00 4.73 -16.52
C GLU A 123 -11.39 5.12 -15.18
N MET A 124 -10.93 4.16 -14.41
CA MET A 124 -10.23 4.43 -13.15
C MET A 124 -8.94 5.22 -13.39
N MET A 125 -8.17 4.87 -14.40
CA MET A 125 -6.96 5.61 -14.76
C MET A 125 -7.31 7.05 -15.18
N ALA A 126 -8.32 7.24 -16.02
CA ALA A 126 -8.78 8.55 -16.44
C ALA A 126 -9.23 9.42 -15.24
N ASN A 127 -9.99 8.84 -14.32
CA ASN A 127 -10.42 9.48 -13.08
C ASN A 127 -9.23 9.79 -12.15
N SER A 128 -8.21 8.93 -12.09
CA SER A 128 -6.98 9.19 -11.33
C SER A 128 -6.23 10.39 -11.89
N ILE A 129 -6.06 10.46 -13.22
CA ILE A 129 -5.41 11.58 -13.89
C ILE A 129 -6.18 12.88 -13.66
N ALA A 130 -7.52 12.84 -13.76
CA ALA A 130 -8.37 14.01 -13.52
C ALA A 130 -8.22 14.51 -12.07
N GLY A 131 -8.30 13.61 -11.10
CA GLY A 131 -8.15 13.95 -9.69
C GLY A 131 -6.77 14.51 -9.33
N VAL A 132 -5.69 13.93 -9.87
CA VAL A 132 -4.33 14.46 -9.68
C VAL A 132 -4.18 15.85 -10.29
N LYS A 133 -4.68 16.07 -11.51
CA LYS A 133 -4.65 17.39 -12.18
C LYS A 133 -5.47 18.43 -11.42
N GLU A 134 -6.64 18.06 -10.90
CA GLU A 134 -7.48 18.95 -10.10
C GLU A 134 -6.79 19.34 -8.80
N PHE A 135 -6.21 18.37 -8.08
CA PHE A 135 -5.56 18.60 -6.80
C PHE A 135 -4.30 19.48 -6.93
N PHE A 136 -3.49 19.23 -7.92
CA PHE A 136 -2.25 19.98 -8.17
C PHE A 136 -2.41 21.16 -9.14
N GLN A 137 -3.63 21.65 -9.31
CA GLN A 137 -3.87 22.81 -10.18
C GLN A 137 -3.01 24.00 -9.75
N GLY A 138 -2.14 24.45 -10.67
CA GLY A 138 -1.21 25.57 -10.40
C GLY A 138 0.13 25.17 -9.74
N ALA A 139 0.35 23.89 -9.44
CA ALA A 139 1.67 23.44 -9.00
C ALA A 139 2.68 23.46 -10.17
N ASN A 140 3.89 23.96 -9.92
CA ASN A 140 4.94 24.05 -10.92
C ASN A 140 5.53 22.71 -11.33
N ALA A 141 5.46 21.71 -10.45
CA ALA A 141 5.95 20.35 -10.70
C ALA A 141 5.23 19.35 -9.79
N ILE A 142 5.03 18.16 -10.30
CA ILE A 142 4.49 17.00 -9.57
C ILE A 142 5.54 15.90 -9.64
N ALA A 143 5.82 15.24 -8.52
CA ALA A 143 6.65 14.03 -8.47
C ALA A 143 5.73 12.81 -8.27
N GLY A 144 6.02 11.72 -8.98
CA GLY A 144 5.33 10.43 -8.82
C GLY A 144 6.20 9.42 -8.08
N GLU A 145 5.56 8.52 -7.29
CA GLU A 145 6.19 7.40 -6.58
C GLU A 145 7.55 7.72 -5.90
N HIS A 146 7.55 8.72 -5.08
CA HIS A 146 8.77 9.22 -4.46
C HIS A 146 9.11 8.46 -3.19
N GLN A 147 10.28 7.82 -3.16
CA GLN A 147 10.80 7.19 -1.95
C GLN A 147 11.29 8.23 -0.95
N ARG A 148 10.80 8.15 0.27
CA ARG A 148 11.19 8.98 1.40
C ARG A 148 11.63 8.13 2.58
N TRP A 149 12.34 8.76 3.49
CA TRP A 149 12.79 8.16 4.72
C TRP A 149 12.48 9.06 5.90
N LEU A 150 12.04 8.45 6.98
CA LEU A 150 11.81 9.13 8.26
C LEU A 150 12.71 8.48 9.32
N ASP A 151 13.46 9.31 10.02
CA ASP A 151 14.22 8.90 11.20
C ASP A 151 13.42 9.24 12.46
N GLU A 152 12.58 8.30 12.91
CA GLU A 152 11.77 8.43 14.12
C GLU A 152 12.62 8.08 15.34
N PRO A 153 12.84 8.99 16.30
CA PRO A 153 13.73 8.74 17.46
C PRO A 153 13.33 7.54 18.33
N ARG A 154 12.02 7.23 18.41
CA ARG A 154 11.46 6.12 19.19
C ARG A 154 11.57 4.77 18.49
N SER A 155 11.78 4.74 17.18
CA SER A 155 12.00 3.53 16.40
C SER A 155 13.49 3.24 16.32
N GLU A 156 13.92 1.99 16.43
CA GLU A 156 15.33 1.58 16.28
C GLU A 156 15.72 1.35 14.81
N VAL A 157 14.74 1.29 13.91
CA VAL A 157 14.97 1.15 12.48
C VAL A 157 14.46 2.39 11.73
N PRO A 158 15.05 2.75 10.59
CA PRO A 158 14.52 3.82 9.75
C PRO A 158 13.14 3.43 9.18
N ILE A 159 12.30 4.41 8.91
CA ILE A 159 10.99 4.21 8.30
C ILE A 159 11.08 4.57 6.82
N MET A 160 10.76 3.63 5.96
CA MET A 160 10.71 3.83 4.51
C MET A 160 9.26 4.03 4.06
N LEU A 161 9.04 5.00 3.20
CA LEU A 161 7.73 5.28 2.62
C LEU A 161 7.86 5.61 1.13
N TYR A 162 6.75 5.41 0.42
CA TYR A 162 6.59 5.79 -0.98
C TYR A 162 5.35 6.67 -1.08
N GLN A 163 5.53 7.90 -1.54
CA GLN A 163 4.43 8.83 -1.83
C GLN A 163 3.98 8.61 -3.27
N ASP A 164 2.66 8.50 -3.49
CA ASP A 164 2.14 8.30 -4.85
C ASP A 164 2.34 9.56 -5.71
N PHE A 165 1.95 10.73 -5.17
CA PHE A 165 2.16 12.02 -5.85
C PHE A 165 2.46 13.10 -4.81
N SER A 166 3.39 14.01 -5.13
CA SER A 166 3.70 15.18 -4.30
C SER A 166 4.07 16.40 -5.17
N GLY A 167 3.78 17.60 -4.66
CA GLY A 167 4.10 18.85 -5.32
C GLY A 167 3.53 20.06 -4.59
N GLY A 168 4.17 21.20 -4.71
CA GLY A 168 3.67 22.45 -4.14
C GLY A 168 3.45 22.45 -2.62
N GLY A 169 4.17 21.62 -1.85
CA GLY A 169 3.99 21.47 -0.40
C GLY A 169 2.81 20.58 0.01
N THR A 170 2.23 19.86 -0.93
CA THR A 170 1.12 18.92 -0.72
C THR A 170 1.46 17.55 -1.27
N GLN A 171 0.79 16.53 -0.75
CA GLN A 171 0.87 15.16 -1.25
C GLN A 171 -0.51 14.55 -1.38
N ILE A 172 -0.69 13.63 -2.34
CA ILE A 172 -1.93 12.87 -2.47
C ILE A 172 -1.62 11.39 -2.70
N ASP A 173 -2.32 10.53 -1.99
CA ASP A 173 -2.16 9.08 -2.06
C ASP A 173 -3.39 8.47 -2.74
N LEU A 174 -3.17 7.65 -3.77
CA LEU A 174 -4.20 7.07 -4.61
C LEU A 174 -4.83 5.83 -3.97
N LYS A 175 -6.14 5.83 -3.85
CA LYS A 175 -6.92 4.71 -3.29
C LYS A 175 -7.97 4.22 -4.30
N CYS A 176 -7.65 3.17 -5.02
CA CYS A 176 -8.52 2.52 -5.97
C CYS A 176 -9.58 1.66 -5.27
N SER A 177 -10.86 1.92 -5.52
CA SER A 177 -11.98 1.10 -5.09
C SER A 177 -12.57 0.35 -6.28
N LEU A 178 -12.20 -0.91 -6.39
CA LEU A 178 -12.54 -1.81 -7.49
C LEU A 178 -13.97 -2.36 -7.36
N PRO A 179 -14.57 -2.89 -8.45
CA PRO A 179 -15.89 -3.48 -8.43
C PRO A 179 -16.08 -4.49 -7.30
N LEU A 180 -17.27 -4.50 -6.75
CA LEU A 180 -17.70 -5.39 -5.67
C LEU A 180 -18.53 -6.52 -6.23
N ARG A 181 -18.25 -7.74 -5.77
CA ARG A 181 -19.07 -8.91 -6.09
C ARG A 181 -20.48 -8.78 -5.51
N ASN A 182 -21.48 -8.98 -6.31
CA ASN A 182 -22.84 -9.20 -5.82
C ASN A 182 -23.03 -10.67 -5.40
N PRO A 183 -24.04 -10.98 -4.57
CA PRO A 183 -24.44 -12.36 -4.32
C PRO A 183 -24.73 -13.12 -5.62
N ILE A 184 -24.48 -14.43 -5.61
CA ILE A 184 -24.82 -15.29 -6.74
C ILE A 184 -26.34 -15.29 -6.92
N LYS A 185 -26.82 -15.04 -8.13
CA LYS A 185 -28.25 -15.12 -8.48
C LYS A 185 -28.73 -16.57 -8.48
N LYS A 186 -30.06 -16.76 -8.49
CA LYS A 186 -30.70 -18.10 -8.52
C LYS A 186 -30.32 -18.94 -9.74
N ASP A 187 -29.97 -18.27 -10.85
CA ASP A 187 -29.52 -18.89 -12.10
C ASP A 187 -28.01 -19.24 -12.10
N GLY A 188 -27.33 -19.08 -10.97
CA GLY A 188 -25.89 -19.34 -10.85
C GLY A 188 -25.00 -18.19 -11.37
N THR A 189 -25.57 -17.15 -11.95
CA THR A 189 -24.78 -16.02 -12.48
C THR A 189 -24.34 -15.08 -11.36
N ARG A 190 -23.19 -14.44 -11.57
CA ARG A 190 -22.66 -13.40 -10.69
C ARG A 190 -22.54 -12.10 -11.45
N THR A 191 -22.88 -11.01 -10.77
CA THR A 191 -22.71 -9.66 -11.31
C THR A 191 -21.79 -8.85 -10.43
N TRP A 192 -21.27 -7.77 -11.00
CA TRP A 192 -20.40 -6.82 -10.33
C TRP A 192 -21.08 -5.47 -10.24
N ARG A 193 -20.76 -4.70 -9.22
CA ARG A 193 -21.21 -3.32 -9.10
C ARG A 193 -20.01 -2.40 -8.92
N THR A 194 -19.97 -1.30 -9.64
CA THR A 194 -18.99 -0.24 -9.43
C THR A 194 -19.38 0.54 -8.17
N PRO A 195 -18.51 0.63 -7.15
CA PRO A 195 -18.80 1.44 -5.97
C PRO A 195 -18.72 2.93 -6.31
N LYS A 196 -19.38 3.77 -5.50
CA LYS A 196 -19.12 5.20 -5.51
C LYS A 196 -17.74 5.46 -4.87
N PRO A 197 -17.04 6.55 -5.24
CA PRO A 197 -15.85 6.97 -4.52
C PRO A 197 -16.15 7.14 -3.01
N LYS A 198 -15.23 6.73 -2.15
CA LYS A 198 -15.34 6.98 -0.72
C LYS A 198 -15.13 8.47 -0.46
N THR A 199 -15.75 8.97 0.59
CA THR A 199 -15.56 10.35 1.07
C THR A 199 -14.72 10.40 2.35
N GLU A 200 -14.64 9.27 3.06
CA GLU A 200 -13.96 9.15 4.33
C GLU A 200 -12.86 8.08 4.27
N PRO A 201 -11.67 8.35 4.81
CA PRO A 201 -10.61 7.36 4.94
C PRO A 201 -10.92 6.33 6.03
N THR A 202 -10.38 5.14 5.87
CA THR A 202 -10.25 4.20 6.98
C THR A 202 -9.14 4.67 7.93
N TRP A 203 -9.21 4.28 9.21
CA TRP A 203 -8.17 4.62 10.18
C TRP A 203 -6.75 4.16 9.75
N MET A 204 -6.64 3.01 9.09
CA MET A 204 -5.37 2.54 8.51
C MET A 204 -4.80 3.50 7.43
N GLN A 205 -5.67 4.13 6.64
CA GLN A 205 -5.27 5.14 5.66
C GLN A 205 -4.84 6.45 6.36
N VAL A 206 -5.52 6.82 7.45
CA VAL A 206 -5.11 7.97 8.28
C VAL A 206 -3.74 7.74 8.90
N ILE A 207 -3.46 6.53 9.43
CA ILE A 207 -2.13 6.14 9.92
C ILE A 207 -1.08 6.30 8.81
N GLN A 208 -1.35 5.82 7.61
CA GLN A 208 -0.43 5.97 6.47
C GLN A 208 -0.15 7.44 6.17
N GLN A 209 -1.20 8.26 6.09
CA GLN A 209 -1.07 9.70 5.82
C GLN A 209 -0.31 10.43 6.92
N SER A 210 -0.51 10.05 8.18
CA SER A 210 0.21 10.65 9.31
C SER A 210 1.72 10.42 9.25
N VAL A 211 2.14 9.25 8.79
CA VAL A 211 3.56 8.93 8.59
C VAL A 211 4.15 9.75 7.45
N TYR A 212 3.43 9.89 6.34
CA TYR A 212 3.86 10.72 5.21
C TYR A 212 3.99 12.19 5.61
N TRP A 213 2.98 12.71 6.28
CA TRP A 213 2.98 14.09 6.81
C TRP A 213 4.17 14.35 7.74
N LYS A 214 4.46 13.44 8.69
CA LYS A 214 5.62 13.60 9.59
C LYS A 214 6.96 13.50 8.87
N ALA A 215 7.04 12.71 7.81
CA ALA A 215 8.28 12.55 7.06
C ALA A 215 8.61 13.75 6.18
N THR A 216 7.61 14.46 5.68
CA THR A 216 7.81 15.48 4.63
C THR A 216 7.36 16.89 5.05
N GLY A 217 6.44 17.01 6.03
CA GLY A 217 5.76 18.26 6.34
C GLY A 217 4.73 18.70 5.30
N GLU A 218 4.52 17.90 4.24
CA GLU A 218 3.55 18.21 3.18
C GLU A 218 2.13 17.95 3.65
N THR A 219 1.19 18.82 3.25
CA THR A 219 -0.24 18.64 3.55
C THR A 219 -0.76 17.37 2.90
N PRO A 220 -1.32 16.42 3.67
CA PRO A 220 -1.76 15.14 3.13
C PRO A 220 -3.14 15.24 2.48
N ALA A 221 -3.36 14.44 1.44
CA ALA A 221 -4.66 14.21 0.82
C ALA A 221 -4.82 12.75 0.39
N LEU A 222 -6.07 12.33 0.18
CA LEU A 222 -6.42 11.01 -0.35
C LEU A 222 -7.29 11.17 -1.59
N LEU A 223 -6.88 10.54 -2.68
CA LEU A 223 -7.64 10.46 -3.91
C LEU A 223 -8.35 9.11 -4.00
N PHE A 224 -9.63 9.09 -3.70
CA PHE A 224 -10.48 7.90 -3.83
C PHE A 224 -11.01 7.79 -5.25
N VAL A 225 -10.61 6.74 -5.97
CA VAL A 225 -10.97 6.53 -7.37
C VAL A 225 -11.78 5.25 -7.56
N THR A 226 -12.78 5.32 -8.42
CA THR A 226 -13.57 4.20 -8.92
C THR A 226 -13.79 4.36 -10.42
N GLY A 227 -14.42 3.38 -11.08
CA GLY A 227 -14.90 3.56 -12.47
C GLY A 227 -16.02 4.60 -12.61
N ALA A 228 -16.69 4.99 -11.51
CA ALA A 228 -17.79 5.97 -11.53
C ALA A 228 -17.34 7.42 -11.26
N GLY A 229 -16.06 7.65 -10.95
CA GLY A 229 -15.54 8.98 -10.65
C GLY A 229 -14.48 8.96 -9.53
N PHE A 230 -14.20 10.13 -8.98
CA PHE A 230 -13.24 10.29 -7.88
C PHE A 230 -13.75 11.26 -6.82
N HIS A 231 -13.11 11.23 -5.66
CA HIS A 231 -13.28 12.19 -4.56
C HIS A 231 -11.92 12.46 -3.93
N ILE A 232 -11.65 13.73 -3.60
CA ILE A 232 -10.42 14.16 -2.93
C ILE A 232 -10.77 14.54 -1.49
N ALA A 233 -10.22 13.80 -0.53
CA ALA A 233 -10.30 14.13 0.88
C ALA A 233 -9.03 14.88 1.31
N THR A 234 -9.20 16.07 1.89
CA THR A 234 -8.15 16.96 2.38
C THR A 234 -8.46 17.37 3.82
N PRO A 235 -7.52 17.96 4.56
CA PRO A 235 -7.81 18.48 5.90
C PRO A 235 -8.96 19.50 5.96
N GLU A 236 -9.24 20.21 4.86
CA GLU A 236 -10.31 21.23 4.79
C GLU A 236 -11.71 20.61 4.68
N ASN A 237 -11.82 19.37 4.17
CA ASN A 237 -13.12 18.71 3.94
C ASN A 237 -13.27 17.37 4.64
N CYS A 238 -12.26 16.93 5.43
CA CYS A 238 -12.25 15.65 6.11
C CYS A 238 -11.53 15.74 7.47
N ASP A 239 -12.29 15.74 8.56
CA ASP A 239 -11.77 15.84 9.94
C ASP A 239 -10.80 14.73 10.31
N ALA A 240 -10.90 13.56 9.65
CA ALA A 240 -9.98 12.46 9.85
C ALA A 240 -8.54 12.78 9.40
N LEU A 241 -8.35 13.80 8.56
CA LEU A 241 -7.05 14.31 8.12
C LEU A 241 -6.63 15.58 8.88
N SER A 242 -7.36 16.01 9.91
CA SER A 242 -6.95 17.12 10.76
C SER A 242 -5.62 16.83 11.46
N GLU A 243 -4.90 17.88 11.83
CA GLU A 243 -3.62 17.76 12.53
C GLU A 243 -3.72 16.93 13.82
N GLU A 244 -4.81 17.08 14.56
CA GLU A 244 -5.06 16.30 15.77
C GLU A 244 -5.19 14.80 15.46
N SER A 245 -6.00 14.44 14.45
CA SER A 245 -6.20 13.07 14.00
C SER A 245 -4.89 12.46 13.48
N LEU A 246 -4.12 13.21 12.70
CA LEU A 246 -2.83 12.77 12.17
C LEU A 246 -1.81 12.57 13.30
N ASN A 247 -1.74 13.45 14.30
CA ASN A 247 -0.85 13.27 15.45
C ASN A 247 -1.20 12.01 16.26
N ARG A 248 -2.48 11.75 16.50
CA ARG A 248 -2.95 10.53 17.15
C ARG A 248 -2.57 9.28 16.35
N ALA A 249 -2.86 9.28 15.06
CA ALA A 249 -2.55 8.18 14.15
C ALA A 249 -1.05 7.91 14.06
N TYR A 250 -0.23 8.96 14.02
CA TYR A 250 1.22 8.83 14.04
C TYR A 250 1.75 8.17 15.31
N ASN A 251 1.22 8.57 16.47
CA ASN A 251 1.62 7.93 17.73
C ASN A 251 1.25 6.44 17.75
N GLU A 252 0.11 6.04 17.20
CA GLU A 252 -0.25 4.62 17.04
C GLU A 252 0.72 3.88 16.10
N ALA A 253 1.12 4.51 14.98
CA ALA A 253 2.14 3.95 14.09
C ALA A 253 3.45 3.68 14.83
N VAL A 254 3.94 4.68 15.58
CA VAL A 254 5.17 4.55 16.36
C VAL A 254 5.06 3.45 17.41
N GLN A 255 3.97 3.40 18.16
CA GLN A 255 3.73 2.32 19.13
C GLN A 255 3.76 0.95 18.46
N SER A 256 3.11 0.81 17.29
CA SER A 256 3.11 -0.44 16.53
C SER A 256 4.53 -0.88 16.14
N TRP A 257 5.38 0.04 15.66
CA TRP A 257 6.77 -0.25 15.32
C TRP A 257 7.59 -0.65 16.54
N VAL A 258 7.49 0.12 17.63
CA VAL A 258 8.21 -0.17 18.89
C VAL A 258 7.83 -1.54 19.45
N ILE A 259 6.54 -1.89 19.46
CA ILE A 259 6.08 -3.22 19.90
C ILE A 259 6.69 -4.31 19.01
N THR A 260 6.66 -4.15 17.69
CA THR A 260 7.25 -5.11 16.74
C THR A 260 8.74 -5.32 17.03
N GLN A 261 9.49 -4.24 17.18
CA GLN A 261 10.94 -4.29 17.44
C GLN A 261 11.25 -4.93 18.80
N ASN A 262 10.47 -4.62 19.83
CA ASN A 262 10.65 -5.21 21.16
C ASN A 262 10.36 -6.73 21.17
N LEU A 263 9.32 -7.19 20.47
CA LEU A 263 9.02 -8.62 20.33
C LEU A 263 10.13 -9.35 19.57
N LEU A 264 10.65 -8.76 18.49
CA LEU A 264 11.78 -9.32 17.74
C LEU A 264 13.04 -9.42 18.62
N LYS A 265 13.33 -8.42 19.43
CA LYS A 265 14.44 -8.45 20.38
C LYS A 265 14.25 -9.47 21.47
N ALA A 266 13.06 -9.56 22.05
CA ALA A 266 12.72 -10.56 23.06
C ALA A 266 12.84 -12.00 22.54
N ALA A 267 12.58 -12.20 21.25
CA ALA A 267 12.78 -13.50 20.60
C ALA A 267 14.26 -13.90 20.45
N ASN A 268 15.18 -12.95 20.56
CA ASN A 268 16.63 -13.15 20.52
C ASN A 268 17.10 -14.07 19.37
N GLY A 269 16.63 -13.79 18.14
CA GLY A 269 17.00 -14.56 16.94
C GLY A 269 16.21 -15.87 16.75
N SER A 270 15.33 -16.23 17.69
CA SER A 270 14.55 -17.47 17.64
C SER A 270 13.15 -17.26 17.07
N TRP A 271 12.88 -17.75 15.89
CA TRP A 271 11.53 -17.76 15.31
C TRP A 271 10.52 -18.54 16.16
N ARG A 272 10.94 -19.66 16.74
CA ARG A 272 10.08 -20.44 17.65
C ARG A 272 9.63 -19.61 18.85
N THR A 273 10.55 -18.87 19.46
CA THR A 273 10.22 -17.97 20.57
C THR A 273 9.28 -16.86 20.10
N LEU A 274 9.56 -16.22 18.96
CA LEU A 274 8.74 -15.14 18.40
C LEU A 274 7.30 -15.60 18.16
N PHE A 275 7.11 -16.74 17.49
CA PHE A 275 5.78 -17.30 17.22
C PHE A 275 5.06 -17.77 18.49
N GLY A 276 5.78 -18.09 19.56
CA GLY A 276 5.21 -18.35 20.88
C GLY A 276 4.70 -17.10 21.60
N LEU A 277 5.16 -15.90 21.22
CA LEU A 277 4.73 -14.63 21.82
C LEU A 277 3.47 -14.04 21.17
N VAL A 278 3.08 -14.53 20.00
CA VAL A 278 1.96 -13.98 19.22
C VAL A 278 1.04 -15.09 18.76
N GLN A 279 -0.24 -14.98 19.09
CA GLN A 279 -1.24 -15.92 18.62
C GLN A 279 -1.66 -15.55 17.19
N PRO A 280 -1.63 -16.50 16.21
CA PRO A 280 -2.04 -16.23 14.85
C PRO A 280 -3.56 -16.21 14.70
N ASP A 281 -4.06 -15.29 13.88
CA ASP A 281 -5.41 -15.40 13.33
C ASP A 281 -5.38 -16.25 12.04
N MET A 282 -5.45 -17.57 12.22
CA MET A 282 -5.41 -18.50 11.09
C MET A 282 -6.58 -18.32 10.11
N THR A 283 -7.73 -17.82 10.57
CA THR A 283 -8.89 -17.54 9.73
C THR A 283 -8.59 -16.36 8.78
N GLU A 284 -8.01 -15.30 9.33
CA GLU A 284 -7.66 -14.14 8.53
C GLU A 284 -6.47 -14.43 7.60
N ILE A 285 -5.47 -15.18 8.04
CA ILE A 285 -4.36 -15.65 7.19
C ILE A 285 -4.91 -16.49 6.02
N ALA A 286 -5.83 -17.41 6.28
CA ALA A 286 -6.45 -18.23 5.23
C ALA A 286 -7.24 -17.36 4.24
N ARG A 287 -8.02 -16.43 4.75
CA ARG A 287 -8.83 -15.52 3.94
C ARG A 287 -7.98 -14.64 3.00
N ARG A 288 -6.80 -14.20 3.47
CA ARG A 288 -5.92 -13.28 2.72
C ARG A 288 -4.94 -13.99 1.79
N HIS A 289 -4.40 -15.13 2.20
CA HIS A 289 -3.17 -15.66 1.59
C HIS A 289 -3.29 -17.09 1.03
N GLY A 290 -4.41 -17.79 1.29
CA GLY A 290 -4.71 -19.09 0.73
C GLY A 290 -3.96 -20.29 1.33
N PRO A 291 -4.22 -21.51 0.84
CA PRO A 291 -3.81 -22.78 1.48
C PRO A 291 -2.30 -22.97 1.62
N SER A 292 -1.51 -22.55 0.63
CA SER A 292 -0.04 -22.71 0.69
C SER A 292 0.58 -21.89 1.82
N ILE A 293 0.12 -20.66 1.99
CA ILE A 293 0.59 -19.79 3.09
C ILE A 293 0.05 -20.27 4.44
N VAL A 294 -1.18 -20.78 4.49
CA VAL A 294 -1.74 -21.41 5.70
C VAL A 294 -0.89 -22.60 6.15
N THR A 295 -0.45 -23.45 5.23
CA THR A 295 0.43 -24.58 5.54
C THR A 295 1.74 -24.10 6.17
N LEU A 296 2.38 -23.08 5.58
CA LEU A 296 3.60 -22.49 6.11
C LEU A 296 3.35 -21.80 7.46
N ALA A 297 2.22 -21.09 7.62
CA ALA A 297 1.84 -20.48 8.89
C ALA A 297 1.67 -21.54 9.99
N LYS A 298 0.99 -22.66 9.72
CA LYS A 298 0.89 -23.79 10.66
C LYS A 298 2.25 -24.32 11.06
N GLN A 299 3.19 -24.45 10.12
CA GLN A 299 4.57 -24.86 10.43
C GLN A 299 5.26 -23.84 11.35
N ALA A 300 5.13 -22.53 11.04
CA ALA A 300 5.73 -21.47 11.84
C ALA A 300 5.26 -21.50 13.31
N TRP A 301 3.96 -21.69 13.55
CA TRP A 301 3.38 -21.77 14.89
C TRP A 301 3.36 -23.19 15.48
N SER A 302 3.83 -24.19 14.76
CA SER A 302 3.82 -25.62 15.18
C SER A 302 2.41 -26.14 15.55
N ILE A 303 1.38 -25.78 14.75
CA ILE A 303 -0.04 -26.15 14.92
C ILE A 303 -0.60 -26.86 13.69
#